data_716a11097ff762a73a6e7999e7d9c4fa
#
_entry.id   716a11097ff762a73a6e7999e7d9c4fa
#
_cell.length_a   1.000
_cell.length_b   1.000
_cell.length_c   1.000
_cell.angle_alpha   90.00
_cell.angle_beta   90.00
_cell.angle_gamma   90.00
#
_symmetry.space_group_name_H-M   'P 1'
#
loop_
_entity.id
_entity.type
_entity.pdbx_description
1 polymer ?
#
loop_
_entity_poly.entity_id
_entity_poly.type
_entity_poly.pdbx_seq_one_letter_code
_entity_poly.pdbx_strand_id
1 'polypeptide(L)'
;MFGQPTNGRGTARPNGKIPLDLPPAHHMADSDLLAGLTDGLPDARYWHRLDDGRIQCDLCPRECRLNDGQRGLCFVRARTGDRMVLTTWGRSSGFCVDPVEKKPLNHFLPGTPILSFGTAGCNLSCRFCQNWDISKSREFDRLADQASPEAIAQAAKRSGCRSVAFTYNDPVIFLEYALDVAAACRREGIRSVAVTAGYVSPPAAREFFSGMDAANVDLKAFTETFYQRHCAGKLAPVLDTLAYLVHETACWVEITTLLIPGENDDDDELRNLSRWVMRELGPNVPLHFTAFHPDWKMTDKPRTPHSTLIRARRIAMDEGLHHVYVGNVQDKARQSTYCHCCGERVIGRDSYVLSEWRLDDAGRCLRCGTPCPGVFNGPRGNWGARRQPIRIGVRSA
;
A
#
# COMPACT_ATOMS: atom_id res chain seq x y z
N MET A 1 27.45 -50.71 25.56
CA MET A 1 28.02 -50.47 24.22
C MET A 1 26.85 -50.17 23.28
N PHE A 2 26.55 -48.89 23.07
CA PHE A 2 25.81 -48.42 21.86
C PHE A 2 26.14 -46.95 21.69
N GLY A 3 26.75 -46.64 20.55
CA GLY A 3 27.30 -45.34 20.22
C GLY A 3 26.19 -44.32 19.93
N GLN A 4 26.42 -43.08 20.33
CA GLN A 4 25.64 -41.90 19.96
C GLN A 4 26.01 -41.43 18.56
N PRO A 5 25.09 -40.96 17.74
CA PRO A 5 25.41 -40.26 16.49
C PRO A 5 25.71 -38.78 16.77
N THR A 6 26.76 -38.30 16.17
CA THR A 6 27.33 -36.97 16.22
C THR A 6 26.40 -35.95 15.54
N ASN A 7 26.11 -34.85 16.22
CA ASN A 7 25.45 -33.66 15.73
C ASN A 7 26.32 -32.94 14.67
N GLY A 8 25.88 -32.98 13.44
CA GLY A 8 26.38 -32.12 12.37
C GLY A 8 25.84 -30.69 12.52
N ARG A 9 26.68 -29.73 12.92
CA ARG A 9 26.40 -28.30 12.91
C ARG A 9 26.39 -27.81 11.46
N GLY A 10 25.20 -27.47 10.96
CA GLY A 10 25.05 -26.70 9.73
C GLY A 10 25.52 -25.26 9.95
N THR A 11 26.61 -24.89 9.30
CA THR A 11 27.13 -23.53 9.29
C THR A 11 26.21 -22.61 8.48
N ALA A 12 25.60 -21.65 9.17
CA ALA A 12 24.92 -20.52 8.53
C ALA A 12 25.94 -19.71 7.72
N ARG A 13 25.66 -19.48 6.45
CA ARG A 13 26.45 -18.58 5.60
C ARG A 13 26.21 -17.13 6.07
N PRO A 14 27.25 -16.33 6.31
CA PRO A 14 27.09 -14.93 6.61
C PRO A 14 26.66 -14.17 5.35
N ASN A 15 25.71 -13.26 5.53
CA ASN A 15 25.30 -12.27 4.53
C ASN A 15 26.52 -11.42 4.14
N GLY A 16 27.15 -11.74 3.03
CA GLY A 16 28.23 -10.95 2.48
C GLY A 16 27.68 -9.65 1.89
N LYS A 17 27.85 -8.56 2.64
CA LYS A 17 27.84 -7.21 2.07
C LYS A 17 29.13 -7.08 1.27
N ILE A 18 29.01 -6.95 -0.04
CA ILE A 18 30.11 -6.53 -0.92
C ILE A 18 30.35 -5.05 -0.64
N PRO A 19 31.53 -4.62 -0.23
CA PRO A 19 31.88 -3.21 -0.20
C PRO A 19 32.05 -2.73 -1.64
N LEU A 20 31.17 -1.88 -2.12
CA LEU A 20 31.41 -1.10 -3.34
C LEU A 20 32.19 0.16 -2.92
N ASP A 21 33.49 0.13 -3.08
CA ASP A 21 34.30 1.34 -3.16
C ASP A 21 33.94 2.06 -4.46
N LEU A 22 33.01 2.99 -4.36
CA LEU A 22 32.71 3.96 -5.42
C LEU A 22 33.55 5.21 -5.19
N PRO A 23 34.18 5.78 -6.24
CA PRO A 23 34.86 7.04 -6.14
C PRO A 23 33.89 8.14 -5.73
N PRO A 24 34.37 9.23 -5.08
CA PRO A 24 33.51 10.32 -4.62
C PRO A 24 32.74 10.91 -5.80
N ALA A 25 31.41 10.88 -5.71
CA ALA A 25 30.51 11.50 -6.67
C ALA A 25 30.83 13.00 -6.74
N HIS A 26 31.28 13.47 -7.89
CA HIS A 26 31.24 14.87 -8.21
C HIS A 26 29.79 15.34 -8.06
N HIS A 27 29.55 16.31 -7.17
CA HIS A 27 28.26 17.00 -7.04
C HIS A 27 27.99 17.77 -8.35
N MET A 28 27.35 17.10 -9.31
CA MET A 28 26.60 17.80 -10.35
C MET A 28 25.40 18.45 -9.66
N ALA A 29 25.15 19.72 -9.93
CA ALA A 29 23.97 20.41 -9.42
C ALA A 29 22.71 19.62 -9.86
N ASP A 30 21.70 19.47 -8.99
CA ASP A 30 20.44 18.78 -9.31
C ASP A 30 19.76 19.28 -10.60
N SER A 31 20.04 20.52 -11.01
CA SER A 31 19.58 21.14 -12.26
C SER A 31 20.10 20.45 -13.52
N ASP A 32 21.37 20.03 -13.56
CA ASP A 32 21.98 19.42 -14.74
C ASP A 32 21.57 17.96 -14.94
N LEU A 33 21.33 17.26 -13.82
CA LEU A 33 20.75 15.91 -13.82
C LEU A 33 19.28 15.90 -14.27
N LEU A 34 18.53 16.97 -14.00
CA LEU A 34 17.13 17.11 -14.42
C LEU A 34 17.01 17.45 -15.91
N ALA A 35 17.87 18.33 -16.46
CA ALA A 35 17.76 18.81 -17.82
C ALA A 35 17.83 17.68 -18.88
N GLY A 36 18.67 16.66 -18.66
CA GLY A 36 18.77 15.50 -19.56
C GLY A 36 17.71 14.41 -19.34
N LEU A 37 17.01 14.42 -18.17
CA LEU A 37 16.05 13.40 -17.78
C LEU A 37 14.59 13.82 -18.05
N THR A 38 14.32 15.09 -18.34
CA THR A 38 12.96 15.64 -18.42
C THR A 38 12.41 15.76 -19.84
N ASP A 39 13.27 15.64 -20.86
CA ASP A 39 12.81 15.63 -22.25
C ASP A 39 11.98 14.38 -22.55
N GLY A 40 10.73 14.59 -22.99
CA GLY A 40 9.81 13.49 -23.26
C GLY A 40 9.05 12.94 -22.06
N LEU A 41 9.29 13.45 -20.84
CA LEU A 41 8.47 13.04 -19.68
C LEU A 41 7.08 13.70 -19.71
N PRO A 42 6.03 12.98 -19.29
CA PRO A 42 4.68 13.53 -19.26
C PRO A 42 4.57 14.64 -18.21
N ASP A 43 3.73 15.62 -18.53
CA ASP A 43 3.37 16.67 -17.58
C ASP A 43 2.67 16.07 -16.37
N ALA A 44 3.11 16.50 -15.20
CA ALA A 44 2.40 16.21 -13.97
C ALA A 44 1.22 17.17 -13.83
N ARG A 45 0.10 16.66 -13.32
CA ARG A 45 -1.13 17.43 -13.07
C ARG A 45 -1.17 17.99 -11.65
N TYR A 46 -2.20 18.79 -11.32
CA TYR A 46 -2.41 19.36 -9.99
C TYR A 46 -1.27 20.24 -9.52
N TRP A 47 -1.08 21.36 -10.20
CA TRP A 47 -0.20 22.43 -9.82
C TRP A 47 -0.65 23.77 -10.40
N HIS A 48 -0.21 24.85 -9.81
CA HIS A 48 -0.40 26.20 -10.34
C HIS A 48 0.83 27.07 -10.10
N ARG A 49 0.89 28.18 -10.81
CA ARG A 49 1.95 29.18 -10.65
C ARG A 49 1.58 30.16 -9.55
N LEU A 50 2.53 30.49 -8.70
CA LEU A 50 2.42 31.51 -7.66
C LEU A 50 2.89 32.88 -8.19
N ASP A 51 2.44 33.98 -7.55
CA ASP A 51 2.79 35.35 -7.91
C ASP A 51 4.31 35.63 -7.78
N ASP A 52 5.01 34.89 -6.93
CA ASP A 52 6.46 34.99 -6.74
C ASP A 52 7.27 34.19 -7.77
N GLY A 53 6.61 33.65 -8.78
CA GLY A 53 7.21 32.89 -9.88
C GLY A 53 7.51 31.43 -9.57
N ARG A 54 7.26 30.95 -8.35
CA ARG A 54 7.31 29.51 -8.03
C ARG A 54 6.12 28.77 -8.58
N ILE A 55 6.23 27.43 -8.63
CA ILE A 55 5.11 26.52 -8.87
C ILE A 55 4.73 25.86 -7.55
N GLN A 56 3.44 25.81 -7.23
CA GLN A 56 2.90 25.02 -6.12
C GLN A 56 2.31 23.72 -6.66
N CYS A 57 2.69 22.59 -6.06
CA CYS A 57 2.10 21.28 -6.31
C CYS A 57 0.89 21.09 -5.41
N ASP A 58 -0.30 20.91 -5.98
CA ASP A 58 -1.59 20.76 -5.29
C ASP A 58 -2.06 19.30 -5.21
N LEU A 59 -1.21 18.34 -5.56
CA LEU A 59 -1.55 16.92 -5.56
C LEU A 59 -1.93 16.39 -4.19
N CYS A 60 -1.24 16.84 -3.16
CA CYS A 60 -1.43 16.39 -1.79
C CYS A 60 -1.29 17.56 -0.80
N PRO A 61 -1.74 17.40 0.47
CA PRO A 61 -1.70 18.45 1.49
C PRO A 61 -0.30 18.94 1.90
N ARG A 62 0.75 18.56 1.14
CA ARG A 62 2.12 19.12 1.27
C ARG A 62 2.25 20.48 0.66
N GLU A 63 1.53 20.75 -0.44
CA GLU A 63 1.54 22.02 -1.14
C GLU A 63 2.97 22.53 -1.41
N CYS A 64 3.81 21.63 -1.97
CA CYS A 64 5.23 21.92 -2.20
C CYS A 64 5.40 23.09 -3.16
N ARG A 65 6.13 24.13 -2.74
CA ARG A 65 6.45 25.31 -3.55
C ARG A 65 7.86 25.19 -4.11
N LEU A 66 7.97 25.16 -5.42
CA LEU A 66 9.18 24.77 -6.14
C LEU A 66 9.73 25.91 -7.00
N ASN A 67 11.02 26.21 -6.86
CA ASN A 67 11.79 26.93 -7.85
C ASN A 67 12.13 26.00 -9.03
N ASP A 68 12.63 26.59 -10.12
CA ASP A 68 13.11 25.81 -11.26
C ASP A 68 14.21 24.82 -10.83
N GLY A 69 14.18 23.61 -11.38
CA GLY A 69 15.07 22.51 -11.02
C GLY A 69 14.77 21.82 -9.69
N GLN A 70 13.79 22.27 -8.90
CA GLN A 70 13.48 21.67 -7.60
C GLN A 70 12.47 20.52 -7.70
N ARG A 71 12.57 19.62 -6.71
CA ARG A 71 11.66 18.47 -6.51
C ARG A 71 10.79 18.67 -5.30
N GLY A 72 9.56 18.16 -5.36
CA GLY A 72 8.69 18.04 -4.19
C GLY A 72 9.27 17.08 -3.14
N LEU A 73 8.70 17.11 -1.93
CA LEU A 73 9.09 16.20 -0.83
C LEU A 73 9.05 14.73 -1.27
N CYS A 74 8.10 14.37 -2.13
CA CYS A 74 7.93 13.02 -2.66
C CYS A 74 9.06 12.58 -3.61
N PHE A 75 9.96 13.48 -4.00
CA PHE A 75 11.07 13.26 -4.92
C PHE A 75 10.69 13.08 -6.40
N VAL A 76 9.53 12.56 -6.72
CA VAL A 76 9.18 12.12 -8.09
C VAL A 76 8.50 13.21 -8.93
N ARG A 77 8.01 14.27 -8.31
CA ARG A 77 7.44 15.44 -8.99
C ARG A 77 8.45 16.57 -8.96
N ALA A 78 8.80 17.10 -10.11
CA ALA A 78 9.84 18.12 -10.27
C ALA A 78 9.34 19.27 -11.15
N ARG A 79 9.83 20.48 -10.87
CA ARG A 79 9.68 21.61 -11.77
C ARG A 79 10.84 21.65 -12.76
N THR A 80 10.53 21.85 -14.03
CA THR A 80 11.50 22.13 -15.09
C THR A 80 10.94 23.26 -15.96
N GLY A 81 11.61 24.42 -15.91
CA GLY A 81 11.12 25.66 -16.52
C GLY A 81 9.73 26.03 -15.98
N ASP A 82 8.77 26.10 -16.90
CA ASP A 82 7.40 26.52 -16.63
C ASP A 82 6.40 25.37 -16.42
N ARG A 83 6.89 24.15 -16.27
CA ARG A 83 6.05 22.95 -16.14
C ARG A 83 6.47 22.09 -14.95
N MET A 84 5.54 21.29 -14.47
CA MET A 84 5.80 20.21 -13.52
C MET A 84 5.78 18.88 -14.26
N VAL A 85 6.73 18.00 -13.94
CA VAL A 85 6.88 16.69 -14.59
C VAL A 85 6.85 15.56 -13.57
N LEU A 86 6.38 14.39 -13.99
CA LEU A 86 6.53 13.13 -13.26
C LEU A 86 7.78 12.39 -13.72
N THR A 87 8.83 12.43 -12.91
CA THR A 87 10.15 11.88 -13.27
C THR A 87 10.23 10.35 -13.23
N THR A 88 9.21 9.69 -12.69
CA THR A 88 9.17 8.22 -12.54
C THR A 88 8.13 7.55 -13.43
N TRP A 89 7.56 8.28 -14.40
CA TRP A 89 6.64 7.66 -15.34
C TRP A 89 7.35 6.56 -16.15
N GLY A 90 6.73 5.40 -16.27
CA GLY A 90 7.31 4.24 -16.94
C GLY A 90 8.42 3.54 -16.15
N ARG A 91 8.72 3.93 -14.90
CA ARG A 91 9.81 3.39 -14.08
C ARG A 91 9.29 2.80 -12.77
N SER A 92 9.89 1.70 -12.34
CA SER A 92 9.54 0.99 -11.12
C SER A 92 10.77 0.56 -10.33
N SER A 93 10.61 0.41 -9.02
CA SER A 93 11.58 -0.21 -8.11
C SER A 93 11.56 -1.75 -8.15
N GLY A 94 10.78 -2.33 -9.05
CA GLY A 94 10.64 -3.78 -9.24
C GLY A 94 9.19 -4.25 -9.20
N PHE A 95 8.97 -5.45 -9.73
CA PHE A 95 7.67 -6.08 -9.85
C PHE A 95 7.63 -7.41 -9.11
N CYS A 96 6.52 -7.67 -8.40
CA CYS A 96 6.34 -8.90 -7.65
C CYS A 96 4.89 -9.37 -7.73
N VAL A 97 4.68 -10.66 -8.01
CA VAL A 97 3.37 -11.30 -7.84
C VAL A 97 3.24 -11.76 -6.40
N ASP A 98 2.28 -11.22 -5.69
CA ASP A 98 1.96 -11.47 -4.29
C ASP A 98 0.54 -12.05 -4.14
N PRO A 99 0.16 -12.65 -3.00
CA PRO A 99 -1.25 -12.84 -2.67
C PRO A 99 -1.95 -11.52 -2.40
N VAL A 100 -3.22 -11.40 -2.79
CA VAL A 100 -4.03 -10.18 -2.58
C VAL A 100 -4.15 -9.83 -1.09
N GLU A 101 -4.23 -10.83 -0.21
CA GLU A 101 -4.27 -10.65 1.25
C GLU A 101 -3.04 -9.93 1.81
N LYS A 102 -1.92 -9.95 1.11
CA LYS A 102 -0.72 -9.19 1.48
C LYS A 102 -0.85 -7.68 1.25
N LYS A 103 -1.90 -7.26 0.53
CA LYS A 103 -2.27 -5.84 0.34
C LYS A 103 -3.30 -5.36 1.36
N PRO A 104 -3.35 -5.96 2.51
CA PRO A 104 -4.43 -6.26 3.45
C PRO A 104 -5.83 -6.11 2.83
N LEU A 105 -6.12 -6.96 1.83
CA LEU A 105 -7.43 -7.03 1.18
C LEU A 105 -8.01 -8.43 1.37
N ASN A 106 -8.86 -8.56 2.38
CA ASN A 106 -9.50 -9.83 2.75
C ASN A 106 -10.85 -10.04 2.05
N HIS A 107 -11.47 -8.97 1.58
CA HIS A 107 -12.79 -9.00 0.96
C HIS A 107 -12.77 -8.59 -0.53
N PHE A 108 -11.59 -8.50 -1.12
CA PHE A 108 -11.42 -8.20 -2.54
C PHE A 108 -10.69 -9.34 -3.25
N LEU A 109 -11.41 -10.11 -4.08
CA LEU A 109 -10.89 -11.24 -4.87
C LEU A 109 -10.02 -12.21 -4.06
N PRO A 110 -10.48 -12.78 -2.93
CA PRO A 110 -9.64 -13.52 -2.00
C PRO A 110 -8.90 -14.70 -2.64
N GLY A 111 -7.65 -14.90 -2.21
CA GLY A 111 -6.77 -15.99 -2.64
C GLY A 111 -6.19 -15.82 -4.04
N THR A 112 -6.43 -14.70 -4.72
CA THR A 112 -5.91 -14.46 -6.08
C THR A 112 -4.52 -13.83 -6.06
N PRO A 113 -3.69 -14.07 -7.11
CA PRO A 113 -2.45 -13.34 -7.28
C PRO A 113 -2.71 -11.91 -7.72
N ILE A 114 -1.85 -11.00 -7.25
CA ILE A 114 -1.84 -9.58 -7.60
C ILE A 114 -0.43 -9.15 -8.00
N LEU A 115 -0.29 -8.51 -9.17
CA LEU A 115 0.98 -7.93 -9.58
C LEU A 115 1.20 -6.60 -8.87
N SER A 116 2.28 -6.47 -8.14
CA SER A 116 2.56 -5.36 -7.24
C SER A 116 3.78 -4.59 -7.70
N PHE A 117 3.70 -3.27 -7.71
CA PHE A 117 4.85 -2.40 -7.94
C PHE A 117 4.67 -1.02 -7.29
N GLY A 118 5.78 -0.31 -7.19
CA GLY A 118 5.86 1.07 -6.76
C GLY A 118 6.99 1.79 -7.48
N THR A 119 7.13 3.08 -7.17
CA THR A 119 8.23 3.91 -7.66
C THR A 119 9.17 4.28 -6.51
N ALA A 120 10.00 5.30 -6.67
CA ALA A 120 10.78 5.86 -5.56
C ALA A 120 10.00 6.97 -4.84
N GLY A 121 10.38 7.29 -3.61
CA GLY A 121 9.85 8.43 -2.86
C GLY A 121 8.48 8.18 -2.21
N CYS A 122 7.99 9.18 -1.48
CA CYS A 122 6.68 9.16 -0.83
C CYS A 122 6.31 10.58 -0.34
N ASN A 123 5.01 10.90 -0.28
CA ASN A 123 4.53 12.19 0.24
C ASN A 123 4.44 12.23 1.78
N LEU A 124 4.67 11.12 2.48
CA LEU A 124 4.81 11.05 3.93
C LEU A 124 6.25 10.66 4.34
N SER A 125 6.64 11.06 5.56
CA SER A 125 7.97 10.80 6.12
C SER A 125 7.91 9.88 7.34
N CYS A 126 7.12 8.80 7.26
CA CYS A 126 6.91 7.88 8.37
C CYS A 126 8.23 7.34 8.93
N ARG A 127 8.44 7.52 10.25
CA ARG A 127 9.66 7.05 10.95
C ARG A 127 9.73 5.53 11.08
N PHE A 128 8.57 4.87 11.02
CA PHE A 128 8.36 3.42 11.11
C PHE A 128 8.16 2.75 9.74
N CYS A 129 8.61 3.36 8.65
CA CYS A 129 8.36 2.85 7.30
C CYS A 129 9.06 1.51 7.07
N GLN A 130 8.29 0.47 6.76
CA GLN A 130 8.81 -0.88 6.47
C GLN A 130 9.31 -1.03 5.01
N ASN A 131 8.97 -0.08 4.14
CA ASN A 131 9.44 0.00 2.76
C ASN A 131 10.35 1.24 2.57
N TRP A 132 11.18 1.54 3.56
CA TRP A 132 11.98 2.76 3.55
C TRP A 132 13.03 2.79 2.44
N ASP A 133 13.53 1.64 2.03
CA ASP A 133 14.47 1.46 0.92
C ASP A 133 13.90 1.97 -0.42
N ILE A 134 12.58 1.88 -0.61
CA ILE A 134 11.86 2.40 -1.77
C ILE A 134 11.32 3.80 -1.48
N SER A 135 10.55 3.94 -0.41
CA SER A 135 9.80 5.18 -0.11
C SER A 135 10.69 6.36 0.30
N LYS A 136 11.94 6.11 0.73
CA LYS A 136 12.93 7.14 1.08
C LYS A 136 14.06 7.22 0.07
N SER A 137 14.03 6.39 -0.98
CA SER A 137 14.99 6.48 -2.07
C SER A 137 14.89 7.84 -2.76
N ARG A 138 16.03 8.47 -2.97
CA ARG A 138 16.22 9.68 -3.76
C ARG A 138 17.18 9.45 -4.93
N GLU A 139 17.41 8.18 -5.26
CA GLU A 139 18.32 7.75 -6.30
C GLU A 139 17.53 7.14 -7.46
N PHE A 140 17.77 7.59 -8.67
CA PHE A 140 17.14 7.03 -9.88
C PHE A 140 17.64 5.63 -10.21
N ASP A 141 18.84 5.26 -9.76
CA ASP A 141 19.41 3.92 -10.01
C ASP A 141 18.59 2.80 -9.40
N ARG A 142 17.76 3.09 -8.39
CA ARG A 142 16.81 2.15 -7.83
C ARG A 142 15.53 1.96 -8.66
N LEU A 143 15.33 2.78 -9.69
CA LEU A 143 14.25 2.65 -10.67
C LEU A 143 14.77 1.90 -11.91
N ALA A 144 15.39 0.75 -11.68
CA ALA A 144 16.07 -0.03 -12.72
C ALA A 144 15.11 -0.67 -13.73
N ASP A 145 13.87 -0.95 -13.31
CA ASP A 145 12.89 -1.59 -14.19
C ASP A 145 12.05 -0.54 -14.93
N GLN A 146 12.04 -0.66 -16.26
CA GLN A 146 11.18 0.16 -17.13
C GLN A 146 10.02 -0.70 -17.64
N ALA A 147 8.81 -0.16 -17.56
CA ALA A 147 7.64 -0.82 -18.11
C ALA A 147 6.58 0.19 -18.53
N SER A 148 6.13 0.10 -19.77
CA SER A 148 4.95 0.84 -20.21
C SER A 148 3.69 0.31 -19.50
N PRO A 149 2.60 1.08 -19.45
CA PRO A 149 1.32 0.64 -18.94
C PRO A 149 0.84 -0.69 -19.55
N GLU A 150 0.99 -0.86 -20.84
CA GLU A 150 0.62 -2.06 -21.59
C GLU A 150 1.49 -3.26 -21.18
N ALA A 151 2.80 -3.05 -21.00
CA ALA A 151 3.71 -4.11 -20.60
C ALA A 151 3.36 -4.66 -19.19
N ILE A 152 2.92 -3.78 -18.27
CA ILE A 152 2.46 -4.17 -16.93
C ILE A 152 1.16 -4.98 -17.02
N ALA A 153 0.17 -4.48 -17.78
CA ALA A 153 -1.10 -5.18 -17.95
C ALA A 153 -0.92 -6.57 -18.57
N GLN A 154 -0.08 -6.69 -19.59
CA GLN A 154 0.27 -7.96 -20.22
C GLN A 154 1.05 -8.90 -19.28
N ALA A 155 1.96 -8.36 -18.46
CA ALA A 155 2.68 -9.16 -17.46
C ALA A 155 1.73 -9.70 -16.38
N ALA A 156 0.80 -8.89 -15.90
CA ALA A 156 -0.23 -9.31 -14.96
C ALA A 156 -1.08 -10.45 -15.56
N LYS A 157 -1.53 -10.29 -16.80
CA LYS A 157 -2.34 -11.30 -17.52
C LYS A 157 -1.57 -12.62 -17.67
N ARG A 158 -0.33 -12.56 -18.14
CA ARG A 158 0.52 -13.77 -18.29
C ARG A 158 0.82 -14.47 -16.97
N SER A 159 0.87 -13.72 -15.86
CA SER A 159 1.08 -14.25 -14.51
C SER A 159 -0.21 -14.75 -13.85
N GLY A 160 -1.34 -14.73 -14.54
CA GLY A 160 -2.64 -15.13 -14.01
C GLY A 160 -3.17 -14.19 -12.92
N CYS A 161 -2.64 -12.96 -12.82
CA CYS A 161 -3.11 -11.97 -11.86
C CYS A 161 -4.48 -11.43 -12.27
N ARG A 162 -5.39 -11.34 -11.32
CA ARG A 162 -6.69 -10.71 -11.52
C ARG A 162 -6.67 -9.21 -11.25
N SER A 163 -5.60 -8.75 -10.63
CA SER A 163 -5.41 -7.33 -10.28
C SER A 163 -3.95 -6.90 -10.30
N VAL A 164 -3.75 -5.58 -10.38
CA VAL A 164 -2.46 -4.89 -10.22
C VAL A 164 -2.55 -3.97 -9.02
N ALA A 165 -1.55 -3.99 -8.13
CA ALA A 165 -1.47 -3.10 -6.98
C ALA A 165 -0.37 -2.05 -7.17
N PHE A 166 -0.76 -0.79 -7.01
CA PHE A 166 0.12 0.35 -6.81
C PHE A 166 0.44 0.44 -5.32
N THR A 167 1.69 0.15 -4.92
CA THR A 167 2.03 -0.12 -3.51
C THR A 167 3.50 0.17 -3.19
N TYR A 168 3.96 -0.20 -1.98
CA TYR A 168 5.30 -0.02 -1.40
C TYR A 168 5.61 1.43 -0.99
N ASN A 169 5.32 2.41 -1.82
CA ASN A 169 5.24 3.83 -1.52
C ASN A 169 3.82 4.34 -1.79
N ASP A 170 3.52 5.59 -1.51
CA ASP A 170 2.17 6.10 -1.78
C ASP A 170 1.95 6.31 -3.27
N PRO A 171 0.99 5.60 -3.91
CA PRO A 171 0.78 5.69 -5.35
C PRO A 171 0.22 7.02 -5.84
N VAL A 172 -0.33 7.85 -4.98
CA VAL A 172 -0.81 9.19 -5.32
C VAL A 172 0.30 10.03 -5.95
N ILE A 173 1.57 9.87 -5.50
CA ILE A 173 2.68 10.69 -6.01
C ILE A 173 2.99 10.46 -7.48
N PHE A 174 2.65 9.28 -8.02
CA PHE A 174 2.78 8.93 -9.43
C PHE A 174 1.42 8.71 -10.12
N LEU A 175 0.45 9.56 -9.78
CA LEU A 175 -0.95 9.52 -10.19
C LEU A 175 -1.10 9.27 -11.70
N GLU A 176 -0.39 10.01 -12.53
CA GLU A 176 -0.48 9.94 -13.99
C GLU A 176 -0.12 8.53 -14.50
N TYR A 177 1.00 7.99 -14.03
CA TYR A 177 1.44 6.65 -14.40
C TYR A 177 0.50 5.57 -13.87
N ALA A 178 0.01 5.72 -12.64
CA ALA A 178 -0.95 4.78 -12.05
C ALA A 178 -2.25 4.73 -12.87
N LEU A 179 -2.77 5.87 -13.31
CA LEU A 179 -3.99 5.95 -14.12
C LEU A 179 -3.79 5.37 -15.53
N ASP A 180 -2.64 5.63 -16.17
CA ASP A 180 -2.31 5.03 -17.46
C ASP A 180 -2.24 3.51 -17.36
N VAL A 181 -1.60 2.98 -16.30
CA VAL A 181 -1.57 1.53 -16.02
C VAL A 181 -2.97 0.99 -15.72
N ALA A 182 -3.77 1.69 -14.93
CA ALA A 182 -5.15 1.29 -14.63
C ALA A 182 -6.01 1.20 -15.91
N ALA A 183 -5.85 2.17 -16.81
CA ALA A 183 -6.54 2.15 -18.10
C ALA A 183 -6.10 0.97 -18.97
N ALA A 184 -4.80 0.65 -19.03
CA ALA A 184 -4.27 -0.52 -19.72
C ALA A 184 -4.78 -1.82 -19.11
N CYS A 185 -4.78 -1.94 -17.78
CA CYS A 185 -5.30 -3.09 -17.04
C CYS A 185 -6.80 -3.31 -17.33
N ARG A 186 -7.59 -2.24 -17.35
CA ARG A 186 -9.04 -2.33 -17.64
C ARG A 186 -9.32 -2.90 -19.03
N ARG A 187 -8.51 -2.55 -20.04
CA ARG A 187 -8.62 -3.13 -21.40
C ARG A 187 -8.35 -4.64 -21.41
N GLU A 188 -7.55 -5.14 -20.48
CA GLU A 188 -7.23 -6.57 -20.34
C GLU A 188 -8.13 -7.29 -19.32
N GLY A 189 -9.14 -6.64 -18.76
CA GLY A 189 -10.04 -7.20 -17.74
C GLY A 189 -9.38 -7.39 -16.37
N ILE A 190 -8.30 -6.66 -16.11
CA ILE A 190 -7.52 -6.70 -14.84
C ILE A 190 -7.92 -5.51 -13.99
N ARG A 191 -8.15 -5.75 -12.71
CA ARG A 191 -8.54 -4.76 -11.71
C ARG A 191 -7.34 -3.96 -11.22
N SER A 192 -7.60 -2.73 -10.75
CA SER A 192 -6.60 -1.83 -10.21
C SER A 192 -6.80 -1.60 -8.71
N VAL A 193 -5.73 -1.69 -7.95
CA VAL A 193 -5.76 -1.61 -6.48
C VAL A 193 -4.76 -0.56 -6.00
N ALA A 194 -5.18 0.36 -5.14
CA ALA A 194 -4.30 1.28 -4.44
C ALA A 194 -4.02 0.78 -3.02
N VAL A 195 -2.73 0.71 -2.64
CA VAL A 195 -2.30 0.59 -1.23
C VAL A 195 -1.67 1.93 -0.87
N THR A 196 -2.38 2.76 -0.13
CA THR A 196 -2.11 4.19 0.01
C THR A 196 -2.27 4.67 1.45
N ALA A 197 -1.66 5.79 1.79
CA ALA A 197 -1.94 6.50 3.04
C ALA A 197 -3.18 7.39 2.95
N GLY A 198 -3.82 7.50 1.78
CA GLY A 198 -4.96 8.41 1.58
C GLY A 198 -4.61 9.90 1.72
N TYR A 199 -3.31 10.25 1.67
CA TYR A 199 -2.84 11.61 1.87
C TYR A 199 -2.80 12.37 0.55
N VAL A 200 -3.97 12.79 0.06
CA VAL A 200 -4.22 13.35 -1.26
C VAL A 200 -5.16 14.54 -1.16
N SER A 201 -5.06 15.51 -2.09
CA SER A 201 -6.03 16.62 -2.16
C SER A 201 -7.36 16.14 -2.76
N PRO A 202 -8.52 16.75 -2.40
CA PRO A 202 -9.82 16.30 -2.89
C PRO A 202 -9.95 16.24 -4.43
N PRO A 203 -9.47 17.23 -5.21
CA PRO A 203 -9.52 17.12 -6.68
C PRO A 203 -8.72 15.95 -7.24
N ALA A 204 -7.51 15.74 -6.70
CA ALA A 204 -6.65 14.63 -7.12
C ALA A 204 -7.18 13.27 -6.67
N ALA A 205 -7.83 13.20 -5.49
CA ALA A 205 -8.48 11.99 -5.00
C ALA A 205 -9.58 11.53 -5.97
N ARG A 206 -10.42 12.46 -6.42
CA ARG A 206 -11.50 12.15 -7.38
C ARG A 206 -10.98 11.50 -8.65
N GLU A 207 -9.92 12.04 -9.22
CA GLU A 207 -9.34 11.49 -10.43
C GLU A 207 -8.61 10.17 -10.17
N PHE A 208 -7.75 10.11 -9.14
CA PHE A 208 -6.96 8.93 -8.83
C PHE A 208 -7.84 7.70 -8.56
N PHE A 209 -8.83 7.85 -7.68
CA PHE A 209 -9.68 6.73 -7.29
C PHE A 209 -10.74 6.34 -8.34
N SER A 210 -11.02 7.19 -9.34
CA SER A 210 -11.85 6.80 -10.49
C SER A 210 -11.21 5.69 -11.32
N GLY A 211 -9.89 5.53 -11.23
CA GLY A 211 -9.14 4.45 -11.86
C GLY A 211 -9.03 3.18 -11.01
N MET A 212 -9.47 3.19 -9.75
CA MET A 212 -9.25 2.10 -8.80
C MET A 212 -10.52 1.28 -8.55
N ASP A 213 -10.37 -0.03 -8.53
CA ASP A 213 -11.46 -0.97 -8.18
C ASP A 213 -11.48 -1.26 -6.67
N ALA A 214 -10.31 -1.17 -6.01
CA ALA A 214 -10.19 -1.30 -4.56
C ALA A 214 -9.04 -0.45 -4.00
N ALA A 215 -9.14 -0.13 -2.72
CA ALA A 215 -8.08 0.53 -1.96
C ALA A 215 -7.91 -0.12 -0.59
N ASN A 216 -6.67 -0.34 -0.17
CA ASN A 216 -6.32 -0.45 1.24
C ASN A 216 -5.75 0.89 1.68
N VAL A 217 -6.40 1.52 2.65
CA VAL A 217 -5.98 2.84 3.15
C VAL A 217 -5.35 2.68 4.54
N ASP A 218 -4.12 3.15 4.66
CA ASP A 218 -3.41 3.19 5.94
C ASP A 218 -3.91 4.35 6.82
N LEU A 219 -4.87 4.09 7.71
CA LEU A 219 -5.19 4.98 8.82
C LEU A 219 -4.18 4.72 9.94
N LYS A 220 -3.06 5.47 9.94
CA LYS A 220 -1.87 5.12 10.71
C LYS A 220 -2.04 5.31 12.22
N ALA A 221 -2.91 6.22 12.64
CA ALA A 221 -3.26 6.51 14.02
C ALA A 221 -4.51 7.41 14.03
N PHE A 222 -5.03 7.72 15.22
CA PHE A 222 -6.22 8.56 15.33
C PHE A 222 -5.98 9.87 16.09
N THR A 223 -4.72 10.35 16.07
CA THR A 223 -4.33 11.64 16.65
C THR A 223 -3.48 12.46 15.67
N GLU A 224 -3.72 13.78 15.66
CA GLU A 224 -2.90 14.72 14.89
C GLU A 224 -1.45 14.73 15.36
N THR A 225 -1.22 14.55 16.66
CA THR A 225 0.12 14.48 17.26
C THR A 225 0.95 13.34 16.66
N PHE A 226 0.34 12.16 16.50
CA PHE A 226 1.01 11.02 15.86
C PHE A 226 1.37 11.34 14.41
N TYR A 227 0.41 11.85 13.64
CA TYR A 227 0.64 12.21 12.24
C TYR A 227 1.74 13.24 12.07
N GLN A 228 1.74 14.30 12.87
CA GLN A 228 2.79 15.33 12.83
C GLN A 228 4.16 14.76 13.22
N ARG A 229 4.23 14.03 14.33
CA ARG A 229 5.49 13.56 14.93
C ARG A 229 6.11 12.41 14.14
N HIS A 230 5.30 11.44 13.69
CA HIS A 230 5.78 10.19 13.13
C HIS A 230 5.61 10.07 11.61
N CYS A 231 4.67 10.78 11.00
CA CYS A 231 4.42 10.74 9.56
C CYS A 231 4.80 12.05 8.87
N ALA A 232 5.02 13.13 9.63
CA ALA A 232 5.15 14.49 9.16
C ALA A 232 3.96 14.88 8.26
N GLY A 233 2.74 14.52 8.62
CA GLY A 233 1.50 14.74 7.90
C GLY A 233 0.39 15.25 8.81
N LYS A 234 -0.84 15.20 8.32
CA LYS A 234 -2.08 15.57 9.03
C LYS A 234 -3.06 14.41 8.96
N LEU A 235 -3.86 14.19 10.01
CA LEU A 235 -4.88 13.15 10.06
C LEU A 235 -6.10 13.51 9.18
N ALA A 236 -6.61 14.74 9.28
CA ALA A 236 -7.86 15.15 8.65
C ALA A 236 -7.95 14.80 7.15
N PRO A 237 -6.95 15.06 6.27
CA PRO A 237 -7.04 14.69 4.86
C PRO A 237 -7.19 13.18 4.60
N VAL A 238 -6.71 12.34 5.51
CA VAL A 238 -6.86 10.88 5.41
C VAL A 238 -8.29 10.47 5.73
N LEU A 239 -8.89 11.09 6.76
CA LEU A 239 -10.29 10.88 7.13
C LEU A 239 -11.24 11.33 6.01
N ASP A 240 -10.98 12.51 5.43
CA ASP A 240 -11.75 13.03 4.29
C ASP A 240 -11.67 12.08 3.07
N THR A 241 -10.49 11.54 2.79
CA THR A 241 -10.31 10.57 1.70
C THR A 241 -11.08 9.27 1.96
N LEU A 242 -11.06 8.75 3.19
CA LEU A 242 -11.82 7.56 3.56
C LEU A 242 -13.33 7.77 3.42
N ALA A 243 -13.84 8.90 3.92
CA ALA A 243 -15.26 9.24 3.79
C ALA A 243 -15.66 9.37 2.30
N TYR A 244 -14.87 10.09 1.50
CA TYR A 244 -15.09 10.21 0.05
C TYR A 244 -15.14 8.84 -0.64
N LEU A 245 -14.18 7.97 -0.34
CA LEU A 245 -14.10 6.64 -0.96
C LEU A 245 -15.33 5.80 -0.68
N VAL A 246 -15.79 5.77 0.56
CA VAL A 246 -16.90 4.91 0.99
C VAL A 246 -18.26 5.46 0.52
N HIS A 247 -18.44 6.78 0.50
CA HIS A 247 -19.75 7.37 0.23
C HIS A 247 -19.95 7.82 -1.22
N GLU A 248 -18.87 8.16 -1.94
CA GLU A 248 -18.98 8.78 -3.24
C GLU A 248 -18.39 7.93 -4.39
N THR A 249 -17.84 6.73 -4.08
CA THR A 249 -17.21 5.89 -5.10
C THR A 249 -17.69 4.45 -5.06
N ALA A 250 -17.43 3.71 -6.16
CA ALA A 250 -17.61 2.26 -6.22
C ALA A 250 -16.33 1.48 -5.83
N CYS A 251 -15.27 2.17 -5.42
CA CYS A 251 -14.01 1.58 -5.00
C CYS A 251 -14.21 0.81 -3.69
N TRP A 252 -13.88 -0.49 -3.69
CA TRP A 252 -13.91 -1.27 -2.44
C TRP A 252 -12.83 -0.80 -1.48
N VAL A 253 -13.16 -0.58 -0.21
CA VAL A 253 -12.23 -0.04 0.79
C VAL A 253 -12.00 -1.01 1.94
N GLU A 254 -10.74 -1.23 2.28
CA GLU A 254 -10.32 -1.83 3.56
C GLU A 254 -9.30 -0.91 4.23
N ILE A 255 -9.28 -0.88 5.56
CA ILE A 255 -8.44 0.03 6.34
C ILE A 255 -7.36 -0.77 7.07
N THR A 256 -6.13 -0.24 7.12
CA THR A 256 -5.05 -0.83 7.90
C THR A 256 -4.49 0.16 8.91
N THR A 257 -4.32 -0.29 10.16
CA THR A 257 -3.63 0.44 11.22
C THR A 257 -2.49 -0.41 11.76
N LEU A 258 -1.26 0.05 11.58
CA LEU A 258 -0.06 -0.55 12.16
C LEU A 258 0.04 -0.09 13.61
N LEU A 259 -0.12 -0.99 14.57
CA LEU A 259 -0.06 -0.65 15.99
C LEU A 259 1.39 -0.64 16.48
N ILE A 260 1.79 0.47 17.09
CA ILE A 260 3.14 0.71 17.61
C ILE A 260 3.05 0.89 19.13
N PRO A 261 3.73 0.04 19.92
CA PRO A 261 3.63 0.08 21.38
C PRO A 261 3.98 1.45 21.99
N GLY A 262 3.04 2.00 22.73
CA GLY A 262 3.16 3.28 23.42
C GLY A 262 3.05 4.52 22.52
N GLU A 263 2.61 4.36 21.24
CA GLU A 263 2.43 5.48 20.32
C GLU A 263 0.99 5.64 19.83
N ASN A 264 0.30 4.53 19.48
CA ASN A 264 -1.07 4.51 18.95
C ASN A 264 -1.85 3.26 19.37
N ASP A 265 -1.45 2.60 20.46
CA ASP A 265 -2.04 1.33 20.90
C ASP A 265 -2.79 1.42 22.23
N ASP A 266 -3.08 2.63 22.74
CA ASP A 266 -3.90 2.81 23.94
C ASP A 266 -5.39 2.60 23.65
N ASP A 267 -6.16 2.22 24.69
CA ASP A 267 -7.54 1.81 24.54
C ASP A 267 -8.46 2.96 24.09
N ASP A 268 -8.18 4.19 24.48
CA ASP A 268 -9.01 5.34 24.14
C ASP A 268 -8.80 5.75 22.69
N GLU A 269 -7.56 5.73 22.18
CA GLU A 269 -7.28 5.97 20.77
C GLU A 269 -7.92 4.89 19.89
N LEU A 270 -7.76 3.60 20.26
CA LEU A 270 -8.36 2.47 19.55
C LEU A 270 -9.89 2.55 19.52
N ARG A 271 -10.50 2.95 20.64
CA ARG A 271 -11.94 3.14 20.73
C ARG A 271 -12.42 4.32 19.88
N ASN A 272 -11.72 5.44 19.92
CA ASN A 272 -12.05 6.63 19.13
C ASN A 272 -11.91 6.36 17.61
N LEU A 273 -10.86 5.66 17.18
CA LEU A 273 -10.69 5.20 15.81
C LEU A 273 -11.86 4.31 15.38
N SER A 274 -12.18 3.31 16.20
CA SER A 274 -13.23 2.32 15.89
C SER A 274 -14.62 2.97 15.82
N ARG A 275 -14.93 3.87 16.73
CA ARG A 275 -16.18 4.68 16.72
C ARG A 275 -16.29 5.56 15.50
N TRP A 276 -15.18 6.19 15.09
CA TRP A 276 -15.17 7.00 13.88
C TRP A 276 -15.44 6.14 12.65
N VAL A 277 -14.75 5.00 12.51
CA VAL A 277 -14.98 4.06 11.40
C VAL A 277 -16.43 3.59 11.40
N MET A 278 -16.97 3.17 12.55
CA MET A 278 -18.36 2.72 12.67
C MET A 278 -19.36 3.81 12.28
N ARG A 279 -19.18 5.04 12.79
CA ARG A 279 -20.12 6.15 12.59
C ARG A 279 -20.05 6.71 11.18
N GLU A 280 -18.83 6.93 10.66
CA GLU A 280 -18.62 7.65 9.39
C GLU A 280 -18.59 6.69 8.19
N LEU A 281 -18.11 5.44 8.35
CA LEU A 281 -17.94 4.52 7.23
C LEU A 281 -18.87 3.29 7.31
N GLY A 282 -19.43 3.03 8.48
CA GLY A 282 -20.34 1.91 8.74
C GLY A 282 -19.66 0.61 9.17
N PRO A 283 -20.46 -0.39 9.59
CA PRO A 283 -19.96 -1.62 10.22
C PRO A 283 -19.26 -2.57 9.27
N ASN A 284 -19.43 -2.39 7.97
CA ASN A 284 -19.02 -3.36 6.94
C ASN A 284 -17.66 -3.07 6.32
N VAL A 285 -17.01 -1.95 6.62
CA VAL A 285 -15.65 -1.66 6.14
C VAL A 285 -14.66 -2.47 6.95
N PRO A 286 -13.86 -3.36 6.31
CA PRO A 286 -12.91 -4.20 7.04
C PRO A 286 -11.77 -3.36 7.62
N LEU A 287 -11.44 -3.62 8.90
CA LEU A 287 -10.35 -2.97 9.62
C LEU A 287 -9.27 -4.01 9.98
N HIS A 288 -8.02 -3.73 9.62
CA HIS A 288 -6.86 -4.58 9.88
C HIS A 288 -5.93 -3.92 10.90
N PHE A 289 -5.78 -4.53 12.08
CA PHE A 289 -4.71 -4.16 13.02
C PHE A 289 -3.49 -5.03 12.77
N THR A 290 -2.36 -4.42 12.42
CA THR A 290 -1.14 -5.14 12.07
C THR A 290 -0.02 -4.88 13.06
N ALA A 291 0.80 -5.91 13.33
CA ALA A 291 1.92 -5.79 14.25
C ALA A 291 3.07 -4.99 13.61
N PHE A 292 3.55 -4.00 14.34
CA PHE A 292 4.79 -3.30 14.06
C PHE A 292 6.01 -4.17 14.44
N HIS A 293 7.10 -4.00 13.73
CA HIS A 293 8.44 -4.41 14.14
C HIS A 293 9.42 -3.24 13.97
N PRO A 294 10.47 -3.17 14.81
CA PRO A 294 11.48 -2.13 14.69
C PRO A 294 12.08 -2.04 13.31
N ASP A 295 12.03 -0.85 12.71
CA ASP A 295 12.59 -0.61 11.38
C ASP A 295 12.90 0.89 11.16
N TRP A 296 13.74 1.19 10.17
CA TRP A 296 14.11 2.54 9.72
C TRP A 296 14.57 3.45 10.88
N LYS A 297 13.77 4.48 11.20
CA LYS A 297 14.05 5.48 12.26
C LYS A 297 13.30 5.22 13.57
N MET A 298 12.68 4.06 13.70
CA MET A 298 11.94 3.65 14.90
C MET A 298 12.40 2.27 15.34
N THR A 299 13.64 2.21 15.82
CA THR A 299 14.30 1.00 16.31
C THR A 299 14.29 0.91 17.84
N ASP A 300 13.81 1.95 18.50
CA ASP A 300 13.70 2.12 19.95
C ASP A 300 12.41 1.53 20.54
N LYS A 301 11.46 1.11 19.70
CA LYS A 301 10.19 0.50 20.13
C LYS A 301 10.24 -1.01 19.98
N PRO A 302 9.66 -1.78 20.91
CA PRO A 302 9.56 -3.23 20.75
C PRO A 302 8.55 -3.62 19.65
N ARG A 303 8.65 -4.86 19.17
CA ARG A 303 7.61 -5.46 18.33
C ARG A 303 6.26 -5.44 19.06
N THR A 304 5.17 -5.21 18.35
CA THR A 304 3.81 -5.24 18.91
C THR A 304 3.50 -6.63 19.45
N PRO A 305 3.15 -6.75 20.75
CA PRO A 305 2.69 -8.00 21.31
C PRO A 305 1.40 -8.49 20.64
N HIS A 306 1.25 -9.81 20.47
CA HIS A 306 0.03 -10.40 19.92
C HIS A 306 -1.22 -10.04 20.75
N SER A 307 -1.09 -9.96 22.08
CA SER A 307 -2.16 -9.53 22.99
C SER A 307 -2.68 -8.13 22.69
N THR A 308 -1.83 -7.19 22.25
CA THR A 308 -2.25 -5.85 21.83
C THR A 308 -3.18 -5.92 20.63
N LEU A 309 -2.87 -6.74 19.61
CA LEU A 309 -3.73 -6.92 18.44
C LEU A 309 -5.08 -7.56 18.80
N ILE A 310 -5.07 -8.56 19.69
CA ILE A 310 -6.30 -9.20 20.18
C ILE A 310 -7.18 -8.19 20.92
N ARG A 311 -6.58 -7.36 21.76
CA ARG A 311 -7.26 -6.29 22.51
C ARG A 311 -7.86 -5.25 21.55
N ALA A 312 -7.07 -4.74 20.59
CA ALA A 312 -7.53 -3.79 19.58
C ALA A 312 -8.70 -4.33 18.77
N ARG A 313 -8.61 -5.59 18.30
CA ARG A 313 -9.69 -6.25 17.60
C ARG A 313 -10.96 -6.33 18.43
N ARG A 314 -10.84 -6.72 19.71
CA ARG A 314 -12.00 -6.80 20.62
C ARG A 314 -12.65 -5.43 20.78
N ILE A 315 -11.88 -4.36 21.04
CA ILE A 315 -12.40 -3.00 21.16
C ILE A 315 -13.17 -2.61 19.91
N ALA A 316 -12.61 -2.84 18.72
CA ALA A 316 -13.27 -2.47 17.48
C ALA A 316 -14.56 -3.27 17.22
N MET A 317 -14.60 -4.54 17.58
CA MET A 317 -15.82 -5.35 17.48
C MET A 317 -16.87 -4.94 18.53
N ASP A 318 -16.47 -4.57 19.74
CA ASP A 318 -17.34 -4.07 20.80
C ASP A 318 -17.97 -2.69 20.40
N GLU A 319 -17.28 -1.89 19.58
CA GLU A 319 -17.81 -0.66 18.99
C GLU A 319 -18.71 -0.90 17.76
N GLY A 320 -18.95 -2.17 17.36
CA GLY A 320 -19.92 -2.56 16.35
C GLY A 320 -19.36 -2.90 14.97
N LEU A 321 -18.04 -2.91 14.77
CA LEU A 321 -17.46 -3.30 13.47
C LEU A 321 -17.58 -4.82 13.24
N HIS A 322 -18.04 -5.21 12.06
CA HIS A 322 -18.30 -6.61 11.71
C HIS A 322 -17.02 -7.38 11.31
N HIS A 323 -16.08 -6.71 10.65
CA HIS A 323 -14.94 -7.35 10.01
C HIS A 323 -13.63 -6.74 10.49
N VAL A 324 -13.07 -7.31 11.57
CA VAL A 324 -11.81 -6.83 12.16
C VAL A 324 -10.77 -7.95 12.16
N TYR A 325 -9.61 -7.67 11.57
CA TYR A 325 -8.55 -8.65 11.36
C TYR A 325 -7.27 -8.29 12.12
N VAL A 326 -6.43 -9.31 12.38
CA VAL A 326 -5.07 -9.12 12.87
C VAL A 326 -4.06 -9.55 11.80
N GLY A 327 -2.99 -8.78 11.62
CA GLY A 327 -1.97 -9.02 10.60
C GLY A 327 -0.54 -8.99 11.14
N ASN A 328 0.41 -9.46 10.34
CA ASN A 328 1.84 -9.60 10.69
C ASN A 328 2.11 -10.54 11.88
N VAL A 329 1.15 -11.41 12.20
CA VAL A 329 1.22 -12.46 13.22
C VAL A 329 0.57 -13.73 12.68
N GLN A 330 0.83 -14.89 13.30
CA GLN A 330 0.10 -16.12 12.99
C GLN A 330 -1.11 -16.24 13.92
N ASP A 331 -2.31 -16.03 13.38
CA ASP A 331 -3.57 -16.16 14.11
C ASP A 331 -4.71 -16.54 13.14
N LYS A 332 -4.81 -17.82 12.84
CA LYS A 332 -5.82 -18.35 11.89
C LYS A 332 -7.24 -17.93 12.25
N ALA A 333 -7.57 -17.89 13.54
CA ALA A 333 -8.91 -17.54 13.99
C ALA A 333 -9.25 -16.08 13.67
N ARG A 334 -8.30 -15.14 13.92
CA ARG A 334 -8.54 -13.70 13.75
C ARG A 334 -8.13 -13.16 12.38
N GLN A 335 -7.57 -14.02 11.52
CA GLN A 335 -7.33 -13.74 10.09
C GLN A 335 -8.49 -14.23 9.20
N SER A 336 -9.33 -15.15 9.72
CA SER A 336 -10.48 -15.70 9.01
C SER A 336 -11.66 -14.74 9.02
N THR A 337 -12.51 -14.81 7.98
CA THR A 337 -13.75 -14.04 7.87
C THR A 337 -14.91 -14.83 8.44
N TYR A 338 -15.70 -14.17 9.27
CA TYR A 338 -16.91 -14.74 9.87
C TYR A 338 -18.14 -13.97 9.39
N CYS A 339 -19.24 -14.71 9.22
CA CYS A 339 -20.54 -14.11 8.94
C CYS A 339 -20.98 -13.29 10.16
N HIS A 340 -21.25 -12.01 9.97
CA HIS A 340 -21.65 -11.12 11.05
C HIS A 340 -23.04 -11.43 11.63
N CYS A 341 -23.87 -12.17 10.90
CA CYS A 341 -25.21 -12.57 11.34
C CYS A 341 -25.20 -13.86 12.18
N CYS A 342 -24.57 -14.93 11.69
CA CYS A 342 -24.65 -16.25 12.32
C CYS A 342 -23.34 -16.77 12.92
N GLY A 343 -22.25 -16.01 12.83
CA GLY A 343 -20.94 -16.40 13.37
C GLY A 343 -20.23 -17.52 12.59
N GLU A 344 -20.79 -18.03 11.48
CA GLU A 344 -20.14 -19.06 10.66
C GLU A 344 -18.83 -18.54 10.07
N ARG A 345 -17.77 -19.36 10.10
CA ARG A 345 -16.52 -19.02 9.43
C ARG A 345 -16.70 -19.22 7.92
N VAL A 346 -16.87 -18.11 7.19
CA VAL A 346 -17.18 -18.15 5.76
C VAL A 346 -15.93 -18.19 4.87
N ILE A 347 -14.80 -17.63 5.32
CA ILE A 347 -13.49 -17.78 4.66
C ILE A 347 -12.45 -18.09 5.73
N GLY A 348 -11.94 -19.33 5.72
CA GLY A 348 -10.83 -19.73 6.58
C GLY A 348 -9.49 -19.26 6.01
N ARG A 349 -8.62 -18.70 6.86
CA ARG A 349 -7.26 -18.28 6.47
C ARG A 349 -6.19 -18.81 7.42
N ASP A 350 -5.07 -19.21 6.84
CA ASP A 350 -3.80 -19.44 7.51
C ASP A 350 -2.78 -18.52 6.85
N SER A 351 -2.57 -17.34 7.43
CA SER A 351 -1.86 -16.24 6.79
C SER A 351 -2.49 -15.89 5.43
N TYR A 352 -1.82 -16.17 4.32
CA TYR A 352 -2.30 -15.87 2.97
C TYR A 352 -2.92 -17.09 2.26
N VAL A 353 -3.03 -18.23 2.95
CA VAL A 353 -3.60 -19.47 2.38
C VAL A 353 -5.06 -19.58 2.76
N LEU A 354 -5.95 -19.70 1.78
CA LEU A 354 -7.35 -19.98 2.03
C LEU A 354 -7.54 -21.48 2.36
N SER A 355 -8.02 -21.76 3.55
CA SER A 355 -8.25 -23.13 4.05
C SER A 355 -9.71 -23.58 3.95
N GLU A 356 -10.64 -22.63 3.93
CA GLU A 356 -12.09 -22.90 3.90
C GLU A 356 -12.81 -21.83 3.09
N TRP A 357 -13.91 -22.23 2.43
CA TRP A 357 -14.77 -21.33 1.68
C TRP A 357 -16.23 -21.76 1.84
N ARG A 358 -17.05 -20.92 2.46
CA ARG A 358 -18.47 -21.14 2.72
C ARG A 358 -19.33 -19.95 2.27
N LEU A 359 -18.99 -19.38 1.13
CA LEU A 359 -19.82 -18.42 0.41
C LEU A 359 -20.33 -19.06 -0.89
N ASP A 360 -21.54 -18.71 -1.28
CA ASP A 360 -22.08 -19.02 -2.60
C ASP A 360 -21.47 -18.09 -3.68
N ASP A 361 -21.87 -18.28 -4.93
CA ASP A 361 -21.36 -17.50 -6.08
C ASP A 361 -21.75 -16.01 -6.01
N ALA A 362 -22.77 -15.67 -5.21
CA ALA A 362 -23.19 -14.29 -4.94
C ALA A 362 -22.50 -13.68 -3.71
N GLY A 363 -21.56 -14.40 -3.07
CA GLY A 363 -20.87 -13.96 -1.86
C GLY A 363 -21.72 -14.01 -0.60
N ARG A 364 -22.73 -14.90 -0.52
CA ARG A 364 -23.61 -15.06 0.63
C ARG A 364 -23.18 -16.26 1.49
N CYS A 365 -23.34 -16.12 2.81
CA CYS A 365 -23.09 -17.19 3.76
C CYS A 365 -23.96 -18.44 3.45
N LEU A 366 -23.35 -19.59 3.22
CA LEU A 366 -24.06 -20.85 2.93
C LEU A 366 -24.96 -21.32 4.08
N ARG A 367 -24.71 -20.84 5.32
CA ARG A 367 -25.52 -21.25 6.48
C ARG A 367 -26.79 -20.43 6.64
N CYS A 368 -26.72 -19.09 6.45
CA CYS A 368 -27.86 -18.21 6.76
C CYS A 368 -28.27 -17.29 5.60
N GLY A 369 -27.59 -17.34 4.45
CA GLY A 369 -27.89 -16.52 3.28
C GLY A 369 -27.49 -15.04 3.39
N THR A 370 -26.93 -14.58 4.52
CA THR A 370 -26.53 -13.20 4.71
C THR A 370 -25.38 -12.83 3.75
N PRO A 371 -25.48 -11.71 2.99
CA PRO A 371 -24.40 -11.26 2.14
C PRO A 371 -23.14 -10.93 2.95
N CYS A 372 -21.99 -11.42 2.51
CA CYS A 372 -20.68 -10.96 2.99
C CYS A 372 -20.30 -9.72 2.18
N PRO A 373 -20.05 -8.56 2.82
CA PRO A 373 -19.63 -7.38 2.08
C PRO A 373 -18.26 -7.61 1.43
N GLY A 374 -18.09 -7.23 0.15
CA GLY A 374 -16.83 -7.47 -0.58
C GLY A 374 -17.02 -7.67 -2.07
N VAL A 375 -15.91 -7.95 -2.74
CA VAL A 375 -15.83 -8.25 -4.17
C VAL A 375 -15.40 -9.70 -4.33
N PHE A 376 -16.37 -10.60 -4.50
CA PHE A 376 -16.17 -12.06 -4.55
C PHE A 376 -16.47 -12.67 -5.93
N ASN A 377 -16.73 -11.86 -6.93
CA ASN A 377 -17.09 -12.30 -8.27
C ASN A 377 -15.96 -13.11 -8.94
N GLY A 378 -16.35 -14.28 -9.49
CA GLY A 378 -15.47 -15.27 -10.10
C GLY A 378 -14.92 -16.29 -9.08
N PRO A 379 -14.15 -17.29 -9.56
CA PRO A 379 -13.67 -18.35 -8.69
C PRO A 379 -12.74 -17.82 -7.60
N ARG A 380 -12.85 -18.42 -6.41
CA ARG A 380 -11.87 -18.19 -5.32
C ARG A 380 -10.45 -18.49 -5.84
N GLY A 381 -9.48 -17.72 -5.38
CA GLY A 381 -8.09 -18.00 -5.70
C GLY A 381 -7.50 -19.14 -4.85
N ASN A 382 -6.37 -19.67 -5.33
CA ASN A 382 -5.57 -20.67 -4.64
C ASN A 382 -4.07 -20.34 -4.69
N TRP A 383 -3.74 -19.07 -4.83
CA TRP A 383 -2.34 -18.64 -4.96
C TRP A 383 -1.50 -19.00 -3.73
N GLY A 384 -2.07 -18.91 -2.54
CA GLY A 384 -1.39 -19.17 -1.27
C GLY A 384 -0.37 -18.10 -0.92
N ALA A 385 0.68 -18.46 -0.18
CA ALA A 385 1.67 -17.51 0.37
C ALA A 385 2.86 -17.22 -0.57
N ARG A 386 2.79 -17.61 -1.83
CA ARG A 386 3.89 -17.43 -2.79
C ARG A 386 4.18 -15.96 -3.04
N ARG A 387 5.46 -15.62 -3.09
CA ARG A 387 5.98 -14.33 -3.55
C ARG A 387 6.89 -14.59 -4.74
N GLN A 388 6.56 -14.02 -5.89
CA GLN A 388 7.27 -14.26 -7.13
C GLN A 388 7.72 -12.94 -7.75
N PRO A 389 8.98 -12.52 -7.56
CA PRO A 389 9.56 -11.41 -8.30
C PRO A 389 9.53 -11.71 -9.80
N ILE A 390 9.16 -10.73 -10.60
CA ILE A 390 9.17 -10.85 -12.06
C ILE A 390 9.91 -9.66 -12.67
N ARG A 391 10.46 -9.86 -13.85
CA ARG A 391 11.01 -8.77 -14.67
C ARG A 391 10.07 -8.49 -15.82
N ILE A 392 9.76 -7.22 -16.00
CA ILE A 392 9.00 -6.71 -17.14
C ILE A 392 10.04 -5.97 -17.99
N GLY A 393 10.77 -6.71 -18.82
CA GLY A 393 11.80 -6.15 -19.69
C GLY A 393 11.25 -5.94 -21.10
N VAL A 394 11.69 -4.87 -21.77
CA VAL A 394 11.70 -4.80 -23.23
C VAL A 394 12.66 -5.90 -23.66
N ARG A 395 12.17 -6.98 -24.27
CA ARG A 395 13.06 -7.81 -25.10
C ARG A 395 13.53 -6.89 -26.22
N SER A 396 14.78 -6.45 -26.15
CA SER A 396 15.47 -6.01 -27.36
C SER A 396 15.35 -7.14 -28.36
N ALA A 397 14.65 -6.85 -29.44
CA ALA A 397 14.56 -7.75 -30.60
C ALA A 397 15.93 -7.91 -31.24
#